data_bfa237727ae67a9f90913cbdfe6c2855
#
_entry.id   bfa237727ae67a9f90913cbdfe6c2855
#
_cell.length_a   1.000
_cell.length_b   1.000
_cell.length_c   1.000
_cell.angle_alpha   90.00
_cell.angle_beta   90.00
_cell.angle_gamma   90.00
#
_symmetry.space_group_name_H-M   'P 1'
#
loop_
_entity.id
_entity.type
_entity.pdbx_description
1 polymer ?
#
loop_
_entity_poly.entity_id
_entity_poly.type
_entity_poly.pdbx_seq_one_letter_code
_entity_poly.pdbx_strand_id
1 'polypeptide(L)'
;NGNSAAFERNNFPIRFTEGTRSTPATATFPSQNLVDAFQTVNGYPVTLTDNGWECEDPDFNPQNPYANRDPRFERAILANGMTFKDSEIAVYKGGSDYTSVSEGGSPTGYFLRKYIQETTSFETDKEVVNKHHWIVYRYAGTLLTYAESMVMTFKNPQYTNIDFPKSAEWALNEVRKNAGMPTVSITDPNEFMKALQNEWRVE
;
A
#
# COMPACT_ATOMS: atom_id res chain seq x y z
N ASN A 1 8.81 18.27 -16.86
CA ASN A 1 7.80 17.20 -16.92
C ASN A 1 7.88 16.46 -18.27
N GLY A 2 8.98 15.75 -18.49
CA GLY A 2 9.14 14.90 -19.67
C GLY A 2 8.55 13.52 -19.43
N ASN A 3 8.17 12.83 -20.50
CA ASN A 3 7.94 11.39 -20.42
C ASN A 3 9.25 10.75 -20.01
N SER A 4 9.24 9.98 -18.94
CA SER A 4 10.42 9.30 -18.45
C SER A 4 10.03 7.95 -17.89
N ALA A 5 10.64 6.90 -18.38
CA ALA A 5 10.52 5.56 -17.83
C ALA A 5 11.46 5.31 -16.63
N ALA A 6 12.13 6.37 -16.13
CA ALA A 6 13.11 6.22 -15.05
C ALA A 6 12.47 5.72 -13.75
N PHE A 7 11.22 6.11 -13.47
CA PHE A 7 10.52 5.64 -12.28
C PHE A 7 10.26 4.14 -12.35
N GLU A 8 9.71 3.64 -13.45
CA GLU A 8 9.48 2.22 -13.68
C GLU A 8 10.79 1.44 -13.77
N ARG A 9 11.79 1.98 -14.47
CA ARG A 9 13.11 1.34 -14.60
C ARG A 9 13.73 1.07 -13.22
N ASN A 10 13.56 1.99 -12.29
CA ASN A 10 14.10 1.84 -10.95
C ASN A 10 13.25 0.95 -10.03
N ASN A 11 11.94 0.87 -10.26
CA ASN A 11 11.01 0.24 -9.31
C ASN A 11 10.39 -1.07 -9.80
N PHE A 12 10.47 -1.42 -11.09
CA PHE A 12 10.06 -2.74 -11.56
C PHE A 12 10.90 -3.86 -10.93
N PRO A 13 10.35 -5.06 -10.73
CA PRO A 13 11.20 -6.23 -10.53
C PRO A 13 12.19 -6.35 -11.68
N ILE A 14 13.44 -6.71 -11.37
CA ILE A 14 14.57 -6.59 -12.33
C ILE A 14 14.32 -7.32 -13.65
N ARG A 15 13.63 -8.45 -13.60
CA ARG A 15 13.24 -9.25 -14.77
C ARG A 15 12.50 -8.44 -15.84
N PHE A 16 11.73 -7.44 -15.45
CA PHE A 16 10.92 -6.61 -16.34
C PHE A 16 11.61 -5.32 -16.81
N THR A 17 12.89 -5.17 -16.52
CA THR A 17 13.66 -3.97 -16.91
C THR A 17 14.51 -4.17 -18.16
N GLU A 18 14.47 -5.35 -18.78
CA GLU A 18 15.22 -5.71 -20.00
C GLU A 18 16.72 -5.37 -19.89
N GLY A 19 17.31 -5.53 -18.71
CA GLY A 19 18.70 -5.17 -18.46
C GLY A 19 19.01 -3.68 -18.46
N THR A 20 17.99 -2.82 -18.59
CA THR A 20 18.20 -1.35 -18.64
C THR A 20 18.38 -0.70 -17.27
N ARG A 21 18.14 -1.44 -16.18
CA ARG A 21 18.33 -0.93 -14.82
C ARG A 21 19.78 -1.09 -14.39
N SER A 22 20.35 -0.02 -13.87
CA SER A 22 21.67 -0.07 -13.21
C SER A 22 21.57 -0.76 -11.85
N THR A 23 22.54 -1.57 -11.52
CA THR A 23 22.73 -2.15 -10.19
C THR A 23 23.82 -1.41 -9.41
N PRO A 24 23.74 -1.29 -8.06
CA PRO A 24 22.65 -1.74 -7.20
C PRO A 24 21.35 -0.96 -7.43
N ALA A 25 20.24 -1.55 -7.02
CA ALA A 25 18.93 -0.95 -7.20
C ALA A 25 18.78 0.34 -6.40
N THR A 26 18.32 1.40 -7.05
CA THR A 26 17.92 2.66 -6.41
C THR A 26 16.39 2.70 -6.17
N ALA A 27 15.76 1.55 -6.16
CA ALA A 27 14.32 1.39 -6.06
C ALA A 27 13.77 1.71 -4.66
N THR A 28 12.48 1.99 -4.62
CA THR A 28 11.72 2.04 -3.37
C THR A 28 11.10 0.67 -3.10
N PHE A 29 11.42 0.11 -1.96
CA PHE A 29 10.87 -1.18 -1.55
C PHE A 29 9.95 -1.01 -0.33
N PRO A 30 8.71 -1.56 -0.38
CA PRO A 30 7.83 -1.59 0.78
C PRO A 30 8.48 -2.36 1.94
N SER A 31 8.36 -1.82 3.15
CA SER A 31 8.79 -2.52 4.37
C SER A 31 7.71 -3.50 4.85
N GLN A 32 8.09 -4.50 5.65
CA GLN A 32 7.12 -5.39 6.31
C GLN A 32 6.10 -4.60 7.14
N ASN A 33 6.54 -3.58 7.87
CA ASN A 33 5.69 -2.68 8.64
C ASN A 33 4.58 -2.01 7.79
N LEU A 34 4.87 -1.69 6.52
CA LEU A 34 3.84 -1.15 5.62
C LEU A 34 2.88 -2.26 5.16
N VAL A 35 3.40 -3.46 4.90
CA VAL A 35 2.57 -4.63 4.56
C VAL A 35 1.60 -4.97 5.69
N ASP A 36 2.08 -4.98 6.94
CA ASP A 36 1.27 -5.24 8.13
C ASP A 36 0.20 -4.16 8.37
N ALA A 37 0.43 -2.92 7.93
CA ALA A 37 -0.53 -1.83 8.06
C ALA A 37 -1.84 -2.05 7.28
N PHE A 38 -1.79 -2.83 6.20
CA PHE A 38 -2.99 -3.19 5.45
C PHE A 38 -3.74 -4.31 6.18
N GLN A 39 -4.95 -4.03 6.62
CA GLN A 39 -5.84 -5.00 7.27
C GLN A 39 -6.36 -6.06 6.30
N THR A 40 -7.08 -7.07 6.78
CA THR A 40 -7.95 -7.88 5.92
C THR A 40 -9.12 -7.05 5.41
N VAL A 41 -9.79 -7.50 4.37
CA VAL A 41 -11.01 -6.85 3.85
C VAL A 41 -12.12 -6.75 4.92
N ASN A 42 -12.09 -7.60 5.94
CA ASN A 42 -12.98 -7.58 7.09
C ASN A 42 -12.53 -6.62 8.21
N GLY A 43 -11.37 -5.94 8.03
CA GLY A 43 -10.85 -4.93 8.96
C GLY A 43 -9.99 -5.46 10.10
N TYR A 44 -9.55 -6.72 10.05
CA TYR A 44 -8.67 -7.30 11.07
C TYR A 44 -7.20 -6.98 10.77
N PRO A 45 -6.39 -6.67 11.79
CA PRO A 45 -4.94 -6.54 11.65
C PRO A 45 -4.31 -7.85 11.17
N VAL A 46 -3.26 -7.73 10.36
CA VAL A 46 -2.43 -8.87 9.93
C VAL A 46 -0.98 -8.54 10.25
N THR A 47 -0.29 -9.44 10.88
CA THR A 47 1.10 -9.23 11.30
C THR A 47 1.95 -10.44 10.95
N LEU A 48 3.15 -10.20 10.45
CA LEU A 48 4.17 -11.24 10.33
C LEU A 48 5.04 -11.24 11.57
N THR A 49 5.04 -12.38 12.27
CA THR A 49 5.85 -12.62 13.48
C THR A 49 6.92 -13.70 13.21
N ASP A 50 7.76 -13.95 14.19
CA ASP A 50 8.74 -15.06 14.13
C ASP A 50 8.06 -16.45 14.00
N ASN A 51 6.79 -16.55 14.40
CA ASN A 51 5.98 -17.76 14.28
C ASN A 51 5.20 -17.87 12.96
N GLY A 52 5.30 -16.85 12.10
CA GLY A 52 4.57 -16.76 10.83
C GLY A 52 3.49 -15.68 10.83
N TRP A 53 2.55 -15.80 9.91
CA TRP A 53 1.47 -14.84 9.77
C TRP A 53 0.38 -15.06 10.81
N GLU A 54 0.01 -13.98 11.50
CA GLU A 54 -1.01 -13.96 12.55
C GLU A 54 -2.13 -12.99 12.18
N CYS A 55 -3.39 -13.44 12.35
CA CYS A 55 -4.58 -12.64 12.16
C CYS A 55 -5.77 -13.31 12.86
N GLU A 56 -6.63 -12.54 13.51
CA GLU A 56 -7.85 -13.03 14.18
C GLU A 56 -9.06 -13.16 13.22
N ASP A 57 -8.91 -12.76 11.96
CA ASP A 57 -9.97 -12.91 10.96
C ASP A 57 -10.18 -14.40 10.66
N PRO A 58 -11.40 -14.95 10.84
CA PRO A 58 -11.70 -16.36 10.57
C PRO A 58 -11.51 -16.76 9.09
N ASP A 59 -11.57 -15.78 8.18
CA ASP A 59 -11.40 -15.99 6.74
C ASP A 59 -9.92 -15.84 6.31
N PHE A 60 -9.01 -15.52 7.24
CA PHE A 60 -7.59 -15.36 6.93
C PHE A 60 -6.90 -16.71 6.70
N ASN A 61 -6.17 -16.80 5.60
CA ASN A 61 -5.37 -17.98 5.28
C ASN A 61 -3.86 -17.66 5.38
N PRO A 62 -3.15 -18.17 6.40
CA PRO A 62 -1.72 -17.91 6.56
C PRO A 62 -0.84 -18.53 5.47
N GLN A 63 -1.35 -19.47 4.67
CA GLN A 63 -0.66 -20.02 3.49
C GLN A 63 -0.82 -19.10 2.25
N ASN A 64 -1.78 -18.18 2.29
CA ASN A 64 -1.96 -17.15 1.28
C ASN A 64 -2.22 -15.78 1.96
N PRO A 65 -1.23 -15.20 2.63
CA PRO A 65 -1.40 -14.07 3.54
C PRO A 65 -1.70 -12.74 2.83
N TYR A 66 -1.59 -12.72 1.51
CA TYR A 66 -1.84 -11.54 0.69
C TYR A 66 -3.25 -11.52 0.10
N ALA A 67 -3.99 -12.63 0.16
CA ALA A 67 -5.39 -12.68 -0.27
C ALA A 67 -6.31 -12.01 0.76
N ASN A 68 -7.42 -11.46 0.27
CA ASN A 68 -8.47 -10.84 1.09
C ASN A 68 -7.94 -9.72 2.01
N ARG A 69 -6.93 -9.00 1.55
CA ARG A 69 -6.41 -7.79 2.22
C ARG A 69 -7.21 -6.55 1.79
N ASP A 70 -7.02 -5.46 2.49
CA ASP A 70 -7.48 -4.13 2.08
C ASP A 70 -7.28 -3.95 0.56
N PRO A 71 -8.29 -3.53 -0.21
CA PRO A 71 -8.20 -3.41 -1.67
C PRO A 71 -7.07 -2.49 -2.17
N ARG A 72 -6.57 -1.60 -1.31
CA ARG A 72 -5.42 -0.74 -1.62
C ARG A 72 -4.10 -1.49 -1.59
N PHE A 73 -4.02 -2.65 -0.90
CA PHE A 73 -2.81 -3.46 -0.81
C PHE A 73 -2.30 -3.85 -2.20
N GLU A 74 -3.15 -4.47 -3.01
CA GLU A 74 -2.78 -4.89 -4.37
C GLU A 74 -2.42 -3.73 -5.30
N ARG A 75 -2.94 -2.53 -5.02
CA ARG A 75 -2.61 -1.32 -5.78
C ARG A 75 -1.32 -0.65 -5.35
N ALA A 76 -0.86 -0.92 -4.14
CA ALA A 76 0.29 -0.27 -3.55
C ALA A 76 1.54 -1.15 -3.53
N ILE A 77 1.37 -2.45 -3.33
CA ILE A 77 2.43 -3.41 -3.08
C ILE A 77 2.32 -4.58 -4.04
N LEU A 78 3.47 -5.04 -4.52
CA LEU A 78 3.61 -6.25 -5.28
C LEU A 78 4.38 -7.27 -4.43
N ALA A 79 3.73 -8.39 -4.12
CA ALA A 79 4.23 -9.46 -3.26
C ALA A 79 4.36 -10.77 -4.02
N ASN A 80 4.97 -11.76 -3.38
CA ASN A 80 5.09 -13.12 -3.92
C ASN A 80 3.71 -13.69 -4.28
N GLY A 81 3.60 -14.35 -5.44
CA GLY A 81 2.36 -14.94 -5.94
C GLY A 81 1.41 -13.95 -6.64
N MET A 82 1.69 -12.64 -6.60
CA MET A 82 0.87 -11.65 -7.30
C MET A 82 1.24 -11.57 -8.79
N THR A 83 0.26 -11.18 -9.61
CA THR A 83 0.46 -10.97 -11.05
C THR A 83 1.00 -9.57 -11.33
N PHE A 84 2.03 -9.49 -12.16
CA PHE A 84 2.59 -8.27 -12.72
C PHE A 84 2.90 -8.49 -14.21
N LYS A 85 2.36 -7.64 -15.09
CA LYS A 85 2.54 -7.76 -16.55
C LYS A 85 2.30 -9.18 -17.05
N ASP A 86 1.16 -9.78 -16.67
CA ASP A 86 0.73 -11.13 -17.04
C ASP A 86 1.65 -12.27 -16.56
N SER A 87 2.56 -11.99 -15.63
CA SER A 87 3.47 -12.98 -15.05
C SER A 87 3.36 -13.00 -13.53
N GLU A 88 3.44 -14.17 -12.92
CA GLU A 88 3.48 -14.32 -11.47
C GLU A 88 4.84 -13.87 -10.91
N ILE A 89 4.82 -13.13 -9.82
CA ILE A 89 6.00 -12.71 -9.05
C ILE A 89 6.45 -13.85 -8.13
N ALA A 90 7.71 -14.23 -8.24
CA ALA A 90 8.31 -15.33 -7.48
C ALA A 90 9.60 -14.87 -6.78
N VAL A 91 9.46 -14.34 -5.54
CA VAL A 91 10.58 -13.80 -4.72
C VAL A 91 11.13 -14.77 -3.69
N TYR A 92 10.77 -16.03 -3.75
CA TYR A 92 11.38 -17.08 -2.92
C TYR A 92 12.70 -17.58 -3.53
N LYS A 93 13.56 -18.19 -2.73
CA LYS A 93 14.87 -18.72 -3.17
C LYS A 93 14.69 -19.67 -4.35
N GLY A 94 15.27 -19.33 -5.50
CA GLY A 94 15.12 -20.06 -6.76
C GLY A 94 13.97 -19.59 -7.64
N GLY A 95 13.16 -18.66 -7.18
CA GLY A 95 12.11 -18.01 -7.98
C GLY A 95 12.67 -17.01 -9.00
N SER A 96 11.89 -16.70 -10.00
CA SER A 96 12.30 -15.85 -11.14
C SER A 96 12.59 -14.39 -10.77
N ASP A 97 12.04 -13.91 -9.66
CA ASP A 97 12.23 -12.54 -9.17
C ASP A 97 13.12 -12.48 -7.91
N TYR A 98 13.68 -13.64 -7.51
CA TYR A 98 14.67 -13.71 -6.45
C TYR A 98 16.06 -13.42 -7.00
N THR A 99 16.68 -12.36 -6.51
CA THR A 99 18.07 -12.05 -6.77
C THR A 99 18.69 -11.31 -5.58
N SER A 100 20.01 -11.27 -5.50
CA SER A 100 20.69 -10.55 -4.42
C SER A 100 20.43 -9.04 -4.51
N VAL A 101 20.51 -8.35 -3.38
CA VAL A 101 20.34 -6.89 -3.33
C VAL A 101 21.39 -6.18 -4.19
N SER A 102 22.63 -6.69 -4.22
CA SER A 102 23.72 -6.16 -5.06
C SER A 102 23.44 -6.30 -6.56
N GLU A 103 22.62 -7.27 -6.95
CA GLU A 103 22.19 -7.49 -8.34
C GLU A 103 20.83 -6.84 -8.63
N GLY A 104 20.30 -6.07 -7.70
CA GLY A 104 19.05 -5.33 -7.87
C GLY A 104 17.81 -6.01 -7.33
N GLY A 105 17.95 -7.04 -6.52
CA GLY A 105 16.84 -7.72 -5.85
C GLY A 105 16.22 -6.88 -4.73
N SER A 106 15.00 -7.25 -4.33
CA SER A 106 14.32 -6.63 -3.22
C SER A 106 14.92 -7.07 -1.88
N PRO A 107 15.33 -6.14 -1.01
CA PRO A 107 15.80 -6.47 0.33
C PRO A 107 14.68 -6.93 1.27
N THR A 108 13.42 -6.69 0.91
CA THR A 108 12.24 -6.98 1.74
C THR A 108 11.35 -8.09 1.16
N GLY A 109 11.61 -8.53 -0.07
CA GLY A 109 10.75 -9.45 -0.80
C GLY A 109 9.49 -8.80 -1.41
N TYR A 110 9.36 -7.47 -1.30
CA TYR A 110 8.26 -6.70 -1.86
C TYR A 110 8.76 -5.71 -2.90
N PHE A 111 7.89 -5.36 -3.85
CA PHE A 111 8.15 -4.29 -4.82
C PHE A 111 7.06 -3.23 -4.75
N LEU A 112 7.40 -2.00 -5.13
CA LEU A 112 6.45 -0.91 -5.25
C LEU A 112 5.51 -1.16 -6.42
N ARG A 113 4.21 -0.98 -6.20
CA ARG A 113 3.18 -0.97 -7.26
C ARG A 113 2.49 0.39 -7.36
N LYS A 114 2.41 1.13 -6.25
CA LYS A 114 1.80 2.47 -6.22
C LYS A 114 2.53 3.40 -7.19
N TYR A 115 1.77 4.09 -8.04
CA TYR A 115 2.25 4.97 -9.13
C TYR A 115 2.97 4.26 -10.29
N ILE A 116 3.13 2.95 -10.24
CA ILE A 116 3.73 2.18 -11.33
C ILE A 116 2.76 2.13 -12.53
N GLN A 117 3.31 2.38 -13.72
CA GLN A 117 2.60 2.21 -14.99
C GLN A 117 3.03 0.87 -15.62
N GLU A 118 2.24 -0.18 -15.40
CA GLU A 118 2.57 -1.55 -15.85
C GLU A 118 2.66 -1.68 -17.38
N THR A 119 2.06 -0.75 -18.12
CA THR A 119 2.16 -0.67 -19.58
C THR A 119 3.51 -0.16 -20.08
N THR A 120 4.37 0.40 -19.20
CA THR A 120 5.74 0.80 -19.58
C THR A 120 6.53 -0.41 -20.07
N SER A 121 7.20 -0.29 -21.22
CA SER A 121 8.02 -1.33 -21.83
C SER A 121 9.42 -0.81 -22.13
N PHE A 122 10.41 -1.65 -21.91
CA PHE A 122 11.81 -1.41 -22.24
C PHE A 122 12.29 -2.30 -23.38
N GLU A 123 11.40 -3.14 -23.96
CA GLU A 123 11.74 -3.99 -25.09
C GLU A 123 12.21 -3.14 -26.27
N THR A 124 13.30 -3.56 -26.90
CA THR A 124 13.81 -2.93 -28.12
C THR A 124 12.72 -2.93 -29.19
N ASP A 125 12.53 -1.81 -29.86
CA ASP A 125 11.52 -1.59 -30.93
C ASP A 125 10.05 -1.63 -30.44
N LYS A 126 9.81 -1.79 -29.11
CA LYS A 126 8.48 -1.75 -28.47
C LYS A 126 8.48 -0.90 -27.22
N GLU A 127 9.34 0.09 -27.15
CA GLU A 127 9.46 0.95 -25.97
C GLU A 127 8.16 1.74 -25.75
N VAL A 128 7.65 1.69 -24.51
CA VAL A 128 6.49 2.48 -24.07
C VAL A 128 6.89 3.28 -22.86
N VAL A 129 6.78 4.60 -22.97
CA VAL A 129 7.07 5.54 -21.90
C VAL A 129 5.78 6.25 -21.49
N ASN A 130 5.47 6.19 -20.21
CA ASN A 130 4.26 6.76 -19.65
C ASN A 130 4.51 8.11 -18.97
N LYS A 131 3.47 8.96 -18.96
CA LYS A 131 3.45 10.20 -18.20
C LYS A 131 3.07 9.91 -16.75
N HIS A 132 3.83 10.48 -15.81
CA HIS A 132 3.47 10.50 -14.41
C HIS A 132 2.83 11.81 -14.00
N HIS A 133 1.72 11.70 -13.26
CA HIS A 133 1.07 12.79 -12.57
C HIS A 133 1.21 12.56 -11.07
N TRP A 134 2.07 13.37 -10.45
CA TRP A 134 2.27 13.32 -9.00
C TRP A 134 1.16 14.09 -8.31
N ILE A 135 0.27 13.37 -7.65
CA ILE A 135 -0.84 13.94 -6.90
C ILE A 135 -0.29 14.44 -5.57
N VAL A 136 -0.33 15.76 -5.37
CA VAL A 136 0.17 16.41 -4.15
C VAL A 136 -0.88 16.40 -3.04
N TYR A 137 -2.16 16.48 -3.40
CA TYR A 137 -3.27 16.56 -2.45
C TYR A 137 -4.53 15.87 -2.97
N ARG A 138 -5.24 15.18 -2.09
CA ARG A 138 -6.48 14.46 -2.40
C ARG A 138 -7.53 14.74 -1.33
N TYR A 139 -8.82 14.57 -1.69
CA TYR A 139 -9.93 14.78 -0.76
C TYR A 139 -9.84 13.86 0.48
N ALA A 140 -9.35 12.64 0.34
CA ALA A 140 -9.07 11.75 1.47
C ALA A 140 -8.13 12.43 2.50
N GLY A 141 -7.08 13.13 2.04
CA GLY A 141 -6.20 13.91 2.93
C GLY A 141 -6.95 15.00 3.69
N THR A 142 -7.91 15.71 3.03
CA THR A 142 -8.77 16.69 3.73
C THR A 142 -9.58 16.03 4.84
N LEU A 143 -10.21 14.89 4.55
CA LEU A 143 -11.04 14.17 5.52
C LEU A 143 -10.22 13.67 6.71
N LEU A 144 -9.03 13.11 6.46
CA LEU A 144 -8.16 12.61 7.54
C LEU A 144 -7.59 13.76 8.38
N THR A 145 -7.20 14.90 7.76
CA THR A 145 -6.80 16.11 8.50
C THR A 145 -7.95 16.67 9.35
N TYR A 146 -9.16 16.68 8.81
CA TYR A 146 -10.35 17.08 9.57
C TYR A 146 -10.57 16.17 10.77
N ALA A 147 -10.53 14.84 10.58
CA ALA A 147 -10.69 13.86 11.64
C ALA A 147 -9.65 14.05 12.75
N GLU A 148 -8.38 14.24 12.39
CA GLU A 148 -7.30 14.51 13.34
C GLU A 148 -7.55 15.79 14.14
N SER A 149 -7.88 16.89 13.47
CA SER A 149 -8.14 18.18 14.11
C SER A 149 -9.32 18.12 15.08
N MET A 150 -10.40 17.43 14.71
CA MET A 150 -11.58 17.24 15.56
C MET A 150 -11.23 16.48 16.85
N VAL A 151 -10.53 15.35 16.73
CA VAL A 151 -10.15 14.55 17.90
C VAL A 151 -9.14 15.28 18.78
N MET A 152 -8.18 15.97 18.19
CA MET A 152 -7.20 16.74 18.94
C MET A 152 -7.86 17.86 19.75
N THR A 153 -8.91 18.48 19.21
CA THR A 153 -9.62 19.59 19.84
C THR A 153 -10.63 19.11 20.90
N PHE A 154 -11.50 18.18 20.52
CA PHE A 154 -12.66 17.82 21.32
C PHE A 154 -12.46 16.54 22.15
N LYS A 155 -11.39 15.81 21.95
CA LYS A 155 -11.08 14.54 22.64
C LYS A 155 -12.22 13.51 22.59
N ASN A 156 -13.05 13.60 21.58
CA ASN A 156 -14.17 12.70 21.34
C ASN A 156 -14.34 12.47 19.82
N PRO A 157 -14.06 11.27 19.30
CA PRO A 157 -14.19 10.96 17.88
C PRO A 157 -15.60 11.13 17.30
N GLN A 158 -16.62 11.04 18.16
CA GLN A 158 -18.04 11.12 17.76
C GLN A 158 -18.64 12.50 18.00
N TYR A 159 -17.85 13.48 18.47
CA TYR A 159 -18.30 14.83 18.73
C TYR A 159 -18.89 15.50 17.50
N THR A 160 -20.07 16.11 17.68
CA THR A 160 -20.71 16.99 16.69
C THR A 160 -21.40 18.14 17.40
N ASN A 161 -21.54 19.26 16.71
CA ASN A 161 -22.36 20.40 17.11
C ASN A 161 -22.86 21.14 15.86
N ILE A 162 -23.49 22.34 16.04
CA ILE A 162 -24.04 23.11 14.92
C ILE A 162 -22.96 23.63 13.96
N ASP A 163 -21.76 23.93 14.47
CA ASP A 163 -20.63 24.42 13.66
C ASP A 163 -19.85 23.25 13.02
N PHE A 164 -19.84 22.11 13.68
CA PHE A 164 -19.18 20.88 13.23
C PHE A 164 -20.18 19.71 13.16
N PRO A 165 -21.04 19.68 12.12
CA PRO A 165 -22.12 18.69 12.04
C PRO A 165 -21.64 17.27 11.62
N LYS A 166 -20.37 17.13 11.32
CA LYS A 166 -19.73 15.83 11.02
C LYS A 166 -18.67 15.51 12.06
N SER A 167 -18.66 14.26 12.53
CA SER A 167 -17.67 13.79 13.50
C SER A 167 -16.34 13.39 12.83
N ALA A 168 -15.29 13.25 13.66
CA ALA A 168 -14.03 12.65 13.19
C ALA A 168 -14.23 11.23 12.67
N GLU A 169 -15.05 10.44 13.38
CA GLU A 169 -15.40 9.06 12.97
C GLU A 169 -16.09 9.03 11.61
N TRP A 170 -17.00 9.96 11.35
CA TRP A 170 -17.60 10.08 10.02
C TRP A 170 -16.54 10.30 8.94
N ALA A 171 -15.60 11.23 9.15
CA ALA A 171 -14.60 11.57 8.14
C ALA A 171 -13.63 10.39 7.86
N LEU A 172 -13.19 9.68 8.90
CA LEU A 172 -12.40 8.47 8.75
C LEU A 172 -13.18 7.40 7.97
N ASN A 173 -14.45 7.18 8.32
CA ASN A 173 -15.29 6.18 7.70
C ASN A 173 -15.64 6.47 6.24
N GLU A 174 -15.69 7.74 5.81
CA GLU A 174 -15.84 8.09 4.40
C GLU A 174 -14.61 7.64 3.57
N VAL A 175 -13.40 7.80 4.11
CA VAL A 175 -12.17 7.30 3.47
C VAL A 175 -12.19 5.77 3.39
N ARG A 176 -12.51 5.11 4.50
CA ARG A 176 -12.58 3.64 4.58
C ARG A 176 -13.62 3.06 3.61
N LYS A 177 -14.83 3.61 3.58
CA LYS A 177 -15.88 3.20 2.64
C LYS A 177 -15.44 3.33 1.19
N ASN A 178 -14.80 4.45 0.84
CA ASN A 178 -14.29 4.66 -0.52
C ASN A 178 -13.22 3.65 -0.91
N ALA A 179 -12.46 3.16 0.07
CA ALA A 179 -11.47 2.10 -0.12
C ALA A 179 -12.08 0.68 -0.16
N GLY A 180 -13.36 0.52 0.14
CA GLY A 180 -14.03 -0.79 0.25
C GLY A 180 -13.80 -1.47 1.60
N MET A 181 -13.38 -0.72 2.62
CA MET A 181 -13.12 -1.20 3.97
C MET A 181 -14.35 -1.02 4.89
N PRO A 182 -14.54 -1.90 5.88
CA PRO A 182 -15.60 -1.74 6.87
C PRO A 182 -15.39 -0.47 7.69
N THR A 183 -16.51 0.11 8.13
CA THR A 183 -16.49 1.24 9.04
C THR A 183 -16.01 0.83 10.44
N VAL A 184 -15.42 1.77 11.16
CA VAL A 184 -15.06 1.61 12.57
C VAL A 184 -15.98 2.45 13.45
N SER A 185 -16.19 2.00 14.70
CA SER A 185 -16.82 2.80 15.75
C SER A 185 -15.93 2.77 16.99
N ILE A 186 -15.17 3.83 17.20
CA ILE A 186 -14.15 3.93 18.23
C ILE A 186 -14.42 5.18 19.07
N THR A 187 -14.70 4.98 20.35
CA THR A 187 -15.01 6.07 21.29
C THR A 187 -13.78 6.59 22.03
N ASP A 188 -12.78 5.73 22.25
CA ASP A 188 -11.52 6.15 22.89
C ASP A 188 -10.68 6.98 21.91
N PRO A 189 -10.30 8.22 22.26
CA PRO A 189 -9.56 9.10 21.37
C PRO A 189 -8.16 8.58 21.00
N ASN A 190 -7.49 7.84 21.90
CA ASN A 190 -6.15 7.32 21.62
C ASN A 190 -6.21 6.15 20.65
N GLU A 191 -7.17 5.24 20.82
CA GLU A 191 -7.40 4.13 19.88
C GLU A 191 -7.87 4.66 18.52
N PHE A 192 -8.72 5.69 18.51
CA PHE A 192 -9.12 6.35 17.26
C PHE A 192 -7.90 6.96 16.54
N MET A 193 -7.01 7.64 17.26
CA MET A 193 -5.80 8.21 16.66
C MET A 193 -4.88 7.13 16.07
N LYS A 194 -4.78 5.96 16.68
CA LYS A 194 -4.04 4.82 16.10
C LYS A 194 -4.68 4.35 14.78
N ALA A 195 -6.01 4.20 14.76
CA ALA A 195 -6.74 3.84 13.54
C ALA A 195 -6.58 4.89 12.45
N LEU A 196 -6.65 6.18 12.80
CA LEU A 196 -6.46 7.30 11.89
C LEU A 196 -5.03 7.34 11.31
N GLN A 197 -4.02 7.13 12.14
CA GLN A 197 -2.62 7.05 11.70
C GLN A 197 -2.39 5.87 10.76
N ASN A 198 -3.04 4.72 11.03
CA ASN A 198 -2.97 3.59 10.13
C ASN A 198 -3.65 3.91 8.80
N GLU A 199 -4.81 4.58 8.80
CA GLU A 199 -5.51 5.00 7.58
C GLU A 199 -4.65 5.96 6.74
N TRP A 200 -3.97 6.93 7.37
CA TRP A 200 -2.99 7.79 6.72
C TRP A 200 -1.86 7.01 6.03
N ARG A 201 -1.42 5.92 6.66
CA ARG A 201 -0.30 5.11 6.15
C ARG A 201 -0.69 4.33 4.89
N VAL A 202 -1.90 3.78 4.85
CA VAL A 202 -2.35 2.90 3.77
C VAL A 202 -3.02 3.67 2.61
N GLU A 203 -3.51 4.92 2.85
CA GLU A 203 -4.11 5.79 1.86
C GLU A 203 -3.06 6.48 1.00
#